data_d1edfbcc323e949b9d2906f2139bd735
#
_entry.id   d1edfbcc323e949b9d2906f2139bd735
#
_cell.length_a   1.000
_cell.length_b   1.000
_cell.length_c   1.000
_cell.angle_alpha   90.00
_cell.angle_beta   90.00
_cell.angle_gamma   90.00
#
_symmetry.space_group_name_H-M   'P 1'
#
loop_
_entity.id
_entity.type
_entity.pdbx_description
1 polymer ?
#
loop_
_entity_poly.entity_id
_entity_poly.type
_entity_poly.pdbx_seq_one_letter_code
_entity_poly.pdbx_strand_id
1 'polypeptide(L)'
;MKRIYLTAALGLLALSAAEGAGGPSKSDTLVVAGPRTPESLDEEYPPTEAGHEARRNIYERLLAYAQKADANGVAVENFDVLVGDLAEHWEVAPDKKSITFSLRRGVKSAAGNELTSNDLLWTFERGWNLKATLYWYFTQVLKITDFQSAFEKIDDYTFKVSIPNPSPLLDRLWVNNDLGIIDSTEAKKHVTSDDPWAGKWLAINSASFAPYYVSKFASGQEVIYDANPNYFRGQANIKRIIFREMPTSSNRVAALQGGAVDAAEWLQPRELALLEKNSSIKIWKVYGNYIFRVEMNTETKPFTDPRVRQAMNYLVPRDEILKSIFFNTARITKSPISEIYPAFTDSYFPYAYDLQKAKALLADAGFSNGFETELWYRTNDQIQEELAIALKTSFAKAGVNVKLNKVPASTLVESYSKGKAPMYFFRDMAIVPDAAYVANLWLNSASLINYSRFHNPEVDNLINSGLTMTDEPQRAVMMKRVQEIVMDQAPWVFLFNPGYQLATGSDVKGFSWYTPNGNSWYDFTKSVSAK
;
A
#
# COMPACT_ATOMS: atom_id res chain seq x y z
N MET A 1 -27.82 35.41 67.14
CA MET A 1 -27.76 35.86 65.72
C MET A 1 -26.59 36.82 65.53
N LYS A 2 -25.45 36.37 65.08
CA LYS A 2 -24.30 37.22 64.71
C LYS A 2 -23.87 36.78 63.34
N ARG A 3 -24.02 37.67 62.34
CA ARG A 3 -23.52 37.50 60.99
C ARG A 3 -22.04 37.83 60.97
N ILE A 4 -21.23 36.91 60.48
CA ILE A 4 -19.80 37.11 60.21
C ILE A 4 -19.65 37.33 58.66
N TYR A 5 -19.12 38.51 58.32
CA TYR A 5 -18.72 38.83 56.95
C TYR A 5 -17.27 38.41 56.78
N LEU A 6 -17.03 37.50 55.80
CA LEU A 6 -15.69 37.13 55.39
C LEU A 6 -15.33 37.96 54.15
N THR A 7 -14.34 38.83 54.26
CA THR A 7 -13.76 39.62 53.19
C THR A 7 -12.68 38.76 52.53
N ALA A 8 -12.87 38.42 51.24
CA ALA A 8 -11.87 37.75 50.43
C ALA A 8 -10.97 38.81 49.79
N ALA A 9 -9.68 38.80 50.13
CA ALA A 9 -8.66 39.60 49.44
C ALA A 9 -8.22 38.90 48.17
N LEU A 10 -8.42 39.51 46.99
CA LEU A 10 -7.84 39.09 45.73
C LEU A 10 -6.36 39.50 45.72
N GLY A 11 -5.47 38.52 45.80
CA GLY A 11 -4.07 38.68 45.43
C GLY A 11 -3.87 38.53 43.93
N LEU A 12 -3.54 39.63 43.25
CA LEU A 12 -3.02 39.58 41.88
C LEU A 12 -1.59 38.99 41.90
N LEU A 13 -1.45 37.75 41.45
CA LEU A 13 -0.17 37.21 41.06
C LEU A 13 0.09 37.63 39.59
N ALA A 14 1.04 38.54 39.38
CA ALA A 14 1.60 38.82 38.07
C ALA A 14 2.42 37.61 37.63
N LEU A 15 1.88 36.79 36.72
CA LEU A 15 2.68 35.82 35.97
C LEU A 15 3.51 36.57 34.94
N SER A 16 4.83 36.60 35.12
CA SER A 16 5.77 36.93 34.09
C SER A 16 5.64 35.93 32.94
N ALA A 17 5.25 36.40 31.76
CA ALA A 17 5.24 35.60 30.55
C ALA A 17 6.68 35.24 30.20
N ALA A 18 7.04 33.97 30.44
CA ALA A 18 8.15 33.36 29.72
C ALA A 18 7.70 33.21 28.28
N GLU A 19 8.36 33.86 27.32
CA GLU A 19 8.23 33.59 25.90
C GLU A 19 8.72 32.16 25.65
N GLY A 20 7.81 31.21 25.77
CA GLY A 20 7.99 29.85 25.32
C GLY A 20 7.79 29.82 23.81
N ALA A 21 8.66 29.13 23.10
CA ALA A 21 8.53 28.85 21.68
C ALA A 21 7.08 28.42 21.36
N GLY A 22 6.39 29.24 20.57
CA GLY A 22 4.97 29.04 20.27
C GLY A 22 4.78 27.67 19.61
N GLY A 23 3.85 26.89 20.15
CA GLY A 23 3.42 25.64 19.51
C GLY A 23 2.87 25.92 18.11
N PRO A 24 2.81 24.89 17.22
CA PRO A 24 2.35 25.05 15.85
C PRO A 24 1.00 25.77 15.77
N SER A 25 0.88 26.71 14.86
CA SER A 25 -0.37 27.42 14.58
C SER A 25 -1.41 26.44 13.98
N LYS A 26 -2.69 26.83 13.92
CA LYS A 26 -3.72 26.00 13.24
C LYS A 26 -3.41 25.74 11.76
N SER A 27 -2.67 26.64 11.11
CA SER A 27 -2.21 26.48 9.72
C SER A 27 -1.07 25.46 9.58
N ASP A 28 -0.30 25.24 10.64
CA ASP A 28 0.87 24.37 10.63
C ASP A 28 0.56 22.96 11.13
N THR A 29 -0.71 22.71 11.50
CA THR A 29 -1.18 21.40 11.96
C THR A 29 -2.23 20.85 11.02
N LEU A 30 -2.07 19.59 10.62
CA LEU A 30 -3.04 18.82 9.86
C LEU A 30 -3.59 17.70 10.73
N VAL A 31 -4.92 17.63 10.86
CA VAL A 31 -5.62 16.56 11.59
C VAL A 31 -6.22 15.60 10.58
N VAL A 32 -5.76 14.36 10.57
CA VAL A 32 -6.22 13.30 9.67
C VAL A 32 -7.03 12.29 10.45
N ALA A 33 -8.20 11.88 9.95
CA ALA A 33 -9.01 10.81 10.51
C ALA A 33 -8.93 9.57 9.64
N GLY A 34 -8.43 8.48 10.21
CA GLY A 34 -8.36 7.16 9.56
C GLY A 34 -9.12 6.09 10.33
N PRO A 35 -9.35 4.90 9.75
CA PRO A 35 -10.10 3.82 10.39
C PRO A 35 -9.36 3.17 11.56
N ARG A 36 -8.04 3.21 11.57
CA ARG A 36 -7.16 2.65 12.61
C ARG A 36 -5.81 3.35 12.62
N THR A 37 -5.15 3.37 13.76
CA THR A 37 -3.72 3.70 13.87
C THR A 37 -2.86 2.53 13.37
N PRO A 38 -1.58 2.75 12.97
CA PRO A 38 -0.65 1.65 12.70
C PRO A 38 -0.51 0.75 13.94
N GLU A 39 -0.41 -0.55 13.73
CA GLU A 39 -0.14 -1.52 14.79
C GLU A 39 1.32 -1.45 15.25
N SER A 40 2.21 -1.12 14.32
CA SER A 40 3.64 -0.92 14.55
C SER A 40 4.21 0.05 13.54
N LEU A 41 5.21 0.81 13.97
CA LEU A 41 6.01 1.70 13.12
C LEU A 41 7.29 1.04 12.61
N ASP A 42 7.62 -0.15 13.14
CA ASP A 42 8.81 -0.90 12.77
C ASP A 42 8.72 -1.43 11.33
N GLU A 43 9.74 -1.17 10.52
CA GLU A 43 9.86 -1.63 9.12
C GLU A 43 9.78 -3.16 8.99
N GLU A 44 10.21 -3.90 10.01
CA GLU A 44 10.20 -5.37 9.98
C GLU A 44 8.87 -5.99 10.42
N TYR A 45 7.91 -5.20 10.86
CA TYR A 45 6.56 -5.68 11.16
C TYR A 45 5.74 -5.79 9.86
N PRO A 46 4.91 -6.86 9.67
CA PRO A 46 4.06 -6.96 8.50
C PRO A 46 3.20 -5.72 8.30
N PRO A 47 3.26 -5.05 7.14
CA PRO A 47 2.62 -3.76 6.96
C PRO A 47 1.10 -3.89 6.81
N THR A 48 0.39 -2.93 7.41
CA THR A 48 -1.03 -2.64 7.12
C THR A 48 -1.12 -1.36 6.28
N GLU A 49 -2.31 -1.02 5.78
CA GLU A 49 -2.47 0.25 5.03
C GLU A 49 -2.02 1.45 5.89
N ALA A 50 -2.41 1.51 7.16
CA ALA A 50 -1.99 2.57 8.08
C ALA A 50 -0.48 2.52 8.40
N GLY A 51 0.10 1.32 8.46
CA GLY A 51 1.54 1.12 8.64
C GLY A 51 2.34 1.63 7.45
N HIS A 52 1.94 1.32 6.23
CA HIS A 52 2.59 1.81 5.01
C HIS A 52 2.57 3.34 4.91
N GLU A 53 1.44 3.97 5.22
CA GLU A 53 1.32 5.42 5.20
C GLU A 53 2.20 6.08 6.26
N ALA A 54 2.22 5.55 7.49
CA ALA A 54 3.09 6.04 8.53
C ALA A 54 4.57 5.95 8.11
N ARG A 55 5.02 4.77 7.66
CA ARG A 55 6.40 4.52 7.23
C ARG A 55 6.82 5.41 6.08
N ARG A 56 5.92 5.69 5.12
CA ARG A 56 6.19 6.61 4.01
C ARG A 56 6.64 7.99 4.50
N ASN A 57 6.14 8.43 5.62
CA ASN A 57 6.39 9.77 6.16
C ASN A 57 7.49 9.83 7.23
N ILE A 58 7.82 8.69 7.84
CA ILE A 58 8.79 8.61 8.94
C ILE A 58 10.08 7.86 8.58
N TYR A 59 10.20 7.31 7.36
CA TYR A 59 11.44 6.70 6.85
C TYR A 59 11.69 7.15 5.41
N GLU A 60 12.95 7.38 5.06
CA GLU A 60 13.40 7.63 3.69
C GLU A 60 14.13 6.42 3.12
N ARG A 61 14.15 6.33 1.79
CA ARG A 61 14.73 5.25 1.01
C ARG A 61 16.00 5.71 0.29
N LEU A 62 16.71 4.79 -0.33
CA LEU A 62 17.88 5.14 -1.13
C LEU A 62 17.48 5.85 -2.42
N LEU A 63 16.45 5.36 -3.09
CA LEU A 63 15.94 5.90 -4.36
C LEU A 63 14.44 6.23 -4.25
N ALA A 64 13.95 7.03 -5.19
CA ALA A 64 12.54 7.33 -5.39
C ALA A 64 12.21 7.33 -6.88
N TYR A 65 10.92 7.31 -7.22
CA TYR A 65 10.47 7.68 -8.57
C TYR A 65 10.23 9.19 -8.64
N ALA A 66 10.56 9.78 -9.79
CA ALA A 66 10.12 11.13 -10.09
C ALA A 66 8.59 11.19 -10.08
N GLN A 67 8.04 12.36 -9.78
CA GLN A 67 6.59 12.55 -9.82
C GLN A 67 6.12 13.13 -11.15
N LYS A 68 4.90 12.77 -11.54
CA LYS A 68 4.13 13.38 -12.64
C LYS A 68 2.70 13.61 -12.20
N ALA A 69 2.02 14.55 -12.85
CA ALA A 69 0.58 14.71 -12.63
C ALA A 69 -0.20 13.59 -13.34
N ASP A 70 -1.17 12.99 -12.65
CA ASP A 70 -2.15 12.09 -13.26
C ASP A 70 -3.24 12.88 -14.00
N ALA A 71 -4.24 12.18 -14.56
CA ALA A 71 -5.37 12.79 -15.26
C ALA A 71 -6.25 13.69 -14.37
N ASN A 72 -6.17 13.54 -13.05
CA ASN A 72 -6.90 14.33 -12.05
C ASN A 72 -6.05 15.49 -11.49
N GLY A 73 -4.81 15.65 -11.98
CA GLY A 73 -3.86 16.65 -11.49
C GLY A 73 -3.22 16.30 -10.15
N VAL A 74 -3.29 15.04 -9.73
CA VAL A 74 -2.61 14.53 -8.53
C VAL A 74 -1.18 14.16 -8.89
N ALA A 75 -0.22 14.54 -8.04
CA ALA A 75 1.16 14.11 -8.16
C ALA A 75 1.26 12.61 -7.82
N VAL A 76 1.70 11.81 -8.79
CA VAL A 76 1.89 10.36 -8.67
C VAL A 76 3.27 9.96 -9.17
N GLU A 77 3.74 8.79 -8.79
CA GLU A 77 5.04 8.28 -9.25
C GLU A 77 5.08 8.04 -10.76
N ASN A 78 6.17 8.44 -11.38
CA ASN A 78 6.53 8.11 -12.74
C ASN A 78 7.50 6.92 -12.75
N PHE A 79 6.99 5.73 -12.93
CA PHE A 79 7.79 4.49 -12.88
C PHE A 79 8.86 4.34 -13.98
N ASP A 80 8.88 5.27 -14.93
CA ASP A 80 9.92 5.29 -15.98
C ASP A 80 11.19 6.06 -15.54
N VAL A 81 11.12 6.86 -14.46
CA VAL A 81 12.20 7.77 -14.05
C VAL A 81 12.55 7.59 -12.59
N LEU A 82 13.68 6.94 -12.32
CA LEU A 82 14.28 6.88 -10.99
C LEU A 82 15.04 8.17 -10.67
N VAL A 83 14.98 8.60 -9.42
CA VAL A 83 15.73 9.73 -8.86
C VAL A 83 16.36 9.33 -7.53
N GLY A 84 17.45 10.03 -7.17
CA GLY A 84 18.09 9.82 -5.89
C GLY A 84 17.25 10.36 -4.73
N ASP A 85 17.17 9.58 -3.64
CA ASP A 85 16.61 10.01 -2.36
C ASP A 85 17.74 10.20 -1.33
N LEU A 86 17.98 9.26 -0.40
CA LEU A 86 19.16 9.31 0.48
C LEU A 86 20.47 9.06 -0.29
N ALA A 87 20.43 8.30 -1.39
CA ALA A 87 21.53 8.24 -2.34
C ALA A 87 21.44 9.44 -3.29
N GLU A 88 22.53 10.16 -3.45
CA GLU A 88 22.66 11.25 -4.43
C GLU A 88 22.87 10.69 -5.84
N HIS A 89 23.62 9.59 -5.91
CA HIS A 89 23.95 8.89 -7.14
C HIS A 89 23.99 7.38 -6.92
N TRP A 90 23.75 6.61 -7.96
CA TRP A 90 23.93 5.15 -7.96
C TRP A 90 24.42 4.65 -9.31
N GLU A 91 25.12 3.55 -9.29
CA GLU A 91 25.62 2.88 -10.49
C GLU A 91 25.29 1.39 -10.45
N VAL A 92 24.59 0.90 -11.47
CA VAL A 92 24.34 -0.53 -11.69
C VAL A 92 25.44 -1.07 -12.59
N ALA A 93 26.12 -2.12 -12.14
CA ALA A 93 27.17 -2.77 -12.93
C ALA A 93 26.63 -3.28 -14.28
N PRO A 94 27.44 -3.31 -15.35
CA PRO A 94 26.99 -3.75 -16.68
C PRO A 94 26.38 -5.17 -16.71
N ASP A 95 26.85 -6.05 -15.83
CA ASP A 95 26.33 -7.42 -15.68
C ASP A 95 25.04 -7.51 -14.87
N LYS A 96 24.52 -6.37 -14.37
CA LYS A 96 23.31 -6.29 -13.54
C LYS A 96 23.36 -7.12 -12.24
N LYS A 97 24.56 -7.38 -11.73
CA LYS A 97 24.78 -8.17 -10.49
C LYS A 97 25.23 -7.36 -9.30
N SER A 98 25.48 -6.08 -9.45
CA SER A 98 25.74 -5.21 -8.31
C SER A 98 25.26 -3.79 -8.57
N ILE A 99 24.98 -3.09 -7.48
CA ILE A 99 24.62 -1.67 -7.45
C ILE A 99 25.46 -0.99 -6.36
N THR A 100 26.03 0.16 -6.71
CA THR A 100 26.79 0.97 -5.77
C THR A 100 26.08 2.30 -5.56
N PHE A 101 25.84 2.67 -4.31
CA PHE A 101 25.20 3.90 -3.91
C PHE A 101 26.22 4.89 -3.37
N SER A 102 26.11 6.15 -3.81
CA SER A 102 26.80 7.28 -3.20
C SER A 102 25.79 8.07 -2.38
N LEU A 103 25.94 8.08 -1.06
CA LEU A 103 25.02 8.73 -0.14
C LEU A 103 25.20 10.26 -0.15
N ARG A 104 24.09 10.97 0.08
CA ARG A 104 24.13 12.43 0.31
C ARG A 104 24.88 12.73 1.59
N ARG A 105 25.73 13.76 1.54
CA ARG A 105 26.43 14.26 2.73
C ARG A 105 25.59 15.28 3.48
N GLY A 106 25.74 15.34 4.80
CA GLY A 106 25.07 16.31 5.65
C GLY A 106 23.58 16.06 5.86
N VAL A 107 23.06 14.89 5.46
CA VAL A 107 21.68 14.47 5.78
C VAL A 107 21.60 14.15 7.26
N LYS A 108 20.68 14.80 7.99
CA LYS A 108 20.53 14.61 9.44
C LYS A 108 19.16 14.08 9.80
N SER A 109 19.15 13.16 10.74
CA SER A 109 17.93 12.67 11.38
C SER A 109 17.28 13.74 12.26
N ALA A 110 16.06 13.48 12.76
CA ALA A 110 15.43 14.33 13.75
C ALA A 110 16.23 14.39 15.08
N ALA A 111 16.98 13.34 15.41
CA ALA A 111 17.90 13.30 16.54
C ALA A 111 19.23 14.04 16.29
N GLY A 112 19.46 14.54 15.06
CA GLY A 112 20.65 15.29 14.66
C GLY A 112 21.84 14.44 14.22
N ASN A 113 21.72 13.11 14.17
CA ASN A 113 22.75 12.20 13.69
C ASN A 113 22.87 12.30 12.17
N GLU A 114 24.10 12.26 11.63
CA GLU A 114 24.34 12.28 10.19
C GLU A 114 24.23 10.87 9.59
N LEU A 115 23.58 10.80 8.43
CA LEU A 115 23.47 9.57 7.63
C LEU A 115 24.85 9.11 7.14
N THR A 116 25.14 7.84 7.36
CA THR A 116 26.33 7.17 6.82
C THR A 116 26.00 5.76 6.33
N SER A 117 26.93 5.12 5.63
CA SER A 117 26.84 3.70 5.24
C SER A 117 26.69 2.74 6.44
N ASN A 118 27.01 3.18 7.67
CA ASN A 118 26.76 2.37 8.87
C ASN A 118 25.26 2.21 9.13
N ASP A 119 24.45 3.19 8.77
CA ASP A 119 22.99 3.13 8.93
C ASP A 119 22.38 2.10 7.98
N LEU A 120 22.88 2.07 6.73
CA LEU A 120 22.49 1.06 5.74
C LEU A 120 22.89 -0.35 6.22
N LEU A 121 24.15 -0.51 6.60
CA LEU A 121 24.66 -1.80 7.05
C LEU A 121 23.85 -2.33 8.25
N TRP A 122 23.59 -1.47 9.25
CA TRP A 122 22.83 -1.88 10.43
C TRP A 122 21.36 -2.18 10.09
N THR A 123 20.72 -1.38 9.23
CA THR A 123 19.34 -1.61 8.80
C THR A 123 19.20 -2.96 8.10
N PHE A 124 20.10 -3.26 7.17
CA PHE A 124 20.05 -4.50 6.39
C PHE A 124 20.45 -5.72 7.23
N GLU A 125 21.45 -5.58 8.12
CA GLU A 125 21.85 -6.63 9.07
C GLU A 125 20.71 -6.95 10.04
N ARG A 126 20.02 -5.91 10.54
CA ARG A 126 18.83 -6.06 11.37
C ARG A 126 17.75 -6.89 10.65
N GLY A 127 17.38 -6.49 9.44
CA GLY A 127 16.37 -7.20 8.64
C GLY A 127 16.78 -8.64 8.34
N TRP A 128 18.06 -8.88 8.03
CA TRP A 128 18.59 -10.22 7.80
C TRP A 128 18.45 -11.12 9.03
N ASN A 129 18.79 -10.62 10.21
CA ASN A 129 18.75 -11.40 11.44
C ASN A 129 17.36 -11.62 12.00
N LEU A 130 16.45 -10.65 11.83
CA LEU A 130 15.03 -10.78 12.22
C LEU A 130 14.24 -11.73 11.32
N LYS A 131 14.74 -12.03 10.11
CA LYS A 131 14.10 -12.91 9.12
C LYS A 131 12.66 -12.50 8.78
N ALA A 132 12.41 -11.20 8.75
CA ALA A 132 11.10 -10.61 8.49
C ALA A 132 11.04 -9.97 7.09
N THR A 133 10.57 -8.75 6.99
CA THR A 133 10.27 -8.07 5.71
C THR A 133 11.48 -7.93 4.80
N LEU A 134 12.58 -7.34 5.28
CA LEU A 134 13.82 -7.15 4.48
C LEU A 134 14.46 -8.48 4.09
N TYR A 135 14.46 -9.46 4.99
CA TYR A 135 14.96 -10.80 4.69
C TYR A 135 14.23 -11.44 3.51
N TRP A 136 12.90 -11.25 3.44
CA TRP A 136 12.12 -11.75 2.32
C TRP A 136 12.54 -11.10 0.99
N TYR A 137 12.71 -9.77 0.95
CA TYR A 137 13.20 -9.08 -0.25
C TYR A 137 14.58 -9.56 -0.67
N PHE A 138 15.50 -9.68 0.27
CA PHE A 138 16.86 -10.10 -0.02
C PHE A 138 16.91 -11.53 -0.54
N THR A 139 16.18 -12.46 0.07
CA THR A 139 16.23 -13.89 -0.29
C THR A 139 15.27 -14.28 -1.41
N GLN A 140 14.07 -13.70 -1.46
CA GLN A 140 13.05 -14.10 -2.44
C GLN A 140 13.10 -13.26 -3.72
N VAL A 141 13.43 -11.98 -3.64
CA VAL A 141 13.50 -11.09 -4.80
C VAL A 141 14.91 -11.06 -5.37
N LEU A 142 15.91 -10.71 -4.55
CA LEU A 142 17.31 -10.58 -4.98
C LEU A 142 18.09 -11.90 -4.97
N LYS A 143 17.52 -12.98 -4.41
CA LYS A 143 18.13 -14.31 -4.31
C LYS A 143 19.46 -14.33 -3.55
N ILE A 144 19.68 -13.40 -2.64
CA ILE A 144 20.86 -13.34 -1.76
C ILE A 144 20.81 -14.52 -0.78
N THR A 145 21.91 -15.23 -0.63
CA THR A 145 22.04 -16.39 0.26
C THR A 145 23.03 -16.17 1.39
N ASP A 146 23.89 -15.16 1.26
CA ASP A 146 24.90 -14.81 2.26
C ASP A 146 24.99 -13.29 2.41
N PHE A 147 24.84 -12.81 3.65
CA PHE A 147 24.81 -11.38 3.95
C PHE A 147 26.16 -10.71 3.71
N GLN A 148 27.24 -11.33 4.17
CA GLN A 148 28.58 -10.73 4.17
C GLN A 148 29.11 -10.48 2.75
N SER A 149 28.78 -11.37 1.81
CA SER A 149 29.19 -11.23 0.41
C SER A 149 28.28 -10.28 -0.38
N ALA A 150 27.06 -10.05 0.12
CA ALA A 150 26.06 -9.24 -0.57
C ALA A 150 26.13 -7.74 -0.22
N PHE A 151 26.41 -7.40 1.03
CA PHE A 151 26.33 -6.03 1.54
C PHE A 151 27.70 -5.53 1.99
N GLU A 152 28.23 -4.55 1.29
CA GLU A 152 29.57 -4.02 1.50
C GLU A 152 29.56 -2.52 1.77
N LYS A 153 30.03 -2.12 2.97
CA LYS A 153 30.39 -0.75 3.26
C LYS A 153 31.78 -0.48 2.68
N ILE A 154 31.87 0.33 1.61
CA ILE A 154 33.15 0.73 1.00
C ILE A 154 33.79 1.85 1.83
N ASP A 155 33.02 2.90 2.13
CA ASP A 155 33.39 3.98 3.02
C ASP A 155 32.13 4.56 3.71
N ASP A 156 32.25 5.69 4.42
CA ASP A 156 31.11 6.28 5.16
C ASP A 156 29.97 6.77 4.27
N TYR A 157 30.20 6.96 2.97
CA TYR A 157 29.18 7.47 2.03
C TYR A 157 29.04 6.61 0.78
N THR A 158 29.72 5.47 0.73
CA THR A 158 29.66 4.54 -0.40
C THR A 158 29.29 3.14 0.07
N PHE A 159 28.21 2.62 -0.47
CA PHE A 159 27.66 1.32 -0.10
C PHE A 159 27.35 0.49 -1.35
N LYS A 160 27.72 -0.78 -1.35
CA LYS A 160 27.52 -1.69 -2.49
C LYS A 160 26.65 -2.87 -2.09
N VAL A 161 25.74 -3.25 -3.00
CA VAL A 161 24.94 -4.47 -2.90
C VAL A 161 25.24 -5.36 -4.10
N SER A 162 25.55 -6.63 -3.83
CA SER A 162 25.85 -7.65 -4.84
C SER A 162 24.83 -8.79 -4.79
N ILE A 163 24.43 -9.29 -5.95
CA ILE A 163 23.43 -10.36 -6.09
C ILE A 163 23.95 -11.49 -6.98
N PRO A 164 23.49 -12.74 -6.78
CA PRO A 164 24.06 -13.90 -7.48
C PRO A 164 23.69 -13.92 -8.98
N ASN A 165 22.52 -13.43 -9.36
CA ASN A 165 22.01 -13.47 -10.73
C ASN A 165 21.68 -12.06 -11.23
N PRO A 166 21.81 -11.77 -12.53
CA PRO A 166 21.35 -10.50 -13.10
C PRO A 166 19.89 -10.25 -12.79
N SER A 167 19.54 -9.01 -12.42
CA SER A 167 18.14 -8.64 -12.14
C SER A 167 17.79 -7.30 -12.77
N PRO A 168 16.69 -7.20 -13.51
CA PRO A 168 16.15 -5.91 -13.99
C PRO A 168 15.54 -5.08 -12.85
N LEU A 169 15.38 -5.68 -11.66
CA LEU A 169 14.80 -5.03 -10.48
C LEU A 169 15.84 -4.44 -9.52
N LEU A 170 17.14 -4.58 -9.87
CA LEU A 170 18.23 -4.27 -8.95
C LEU A 170 18.25 -2.82 -8.47
N ASP A 171 17.87 -1.87 -9.30
CA ASP A 171 17.70 -0.45 -8.92
C ASP A 171 16.29 -0.13 -8.43
N ARG A 172 15.26 -0.78 -8.98
CA ARG A 172 13.85 -0.49 -8.68
C ARG A 172 13.39 -0.96 -7.31
N LEU A 173 14.12 -1.86 -6.68
CA LEU A 173 13.77 -2.35 -5.35
C LEU A 173 13.93 -1.26 -4.27
N TRP A 174 14.93 -0.39 -4.41
CA TRP A 174 15.34 0.59 -3.38
C TRP A 174 14.42 1.81 -3.26
N VAL A 175 13.33 1.85 -4.01
CA VAL A 175 12.24 2.83 -3.86
C VAL A 175 11.14 2.34 -2.92
N ASN A 176 11.18 1.06 -2.56
CA ASN A 176 10.10 0.42 -1.81
C ASN A 176 9.96 0.99 -0.39
N ASN A 177 8.71 1.22 0.01
CA ASN A 177 8.38 1.74 1.33
C ASN A 177 8.88 0.89 2.50
N ASP A 178 9.05 -0.42 2.30
CA ASP A 178 9.53 -1.33 3.34
C ASP A 178 11.08 -1.37 3.42
N LEU A 179 11.77 -0.54 2.63
CA LEU A 179 13.24 -0.43 2.61
C LEU A 179 13.70 0.93 3.17
N GLY A 180 13.02 1.41 4.19
CA GLY A 180 13.38 2.62 4.91
C GLY A 180 14.68 2.47 5.69
N ILE A 181 15.53 3.52 5.66
CA ILE A 181 16.82 3.52 6.34
C ILE A 181 16.65 4.07 7.77
N ILE A 182 17.10 3.28 8.73
CA ILE A 182 17.03 3.59 10.15
C ILE A 182 18.28 4.37 10.57
N ASP A 183 18.11 5.44 11.34
CA ASP A 183 19.19 6.10 12.09
C ASP A 183 19.71 5.11 13.16
N SER A 184 20.76 4.38 12.80
CA SER A 184 21.32 3.33 13.64
C SER A 184 21.94 3.87 14.91
N THR A 185 22.39 5.14 14.90
CA THR A 185 22.98 5.79 16.07
C THR A 185 21.91 6.05 17.14
N GLU A 186 20.71 6.47 16.75
CA GLU A 186 19.60 6.62 17.67
C GLU A 186 19.05 5.27 18.12
N ALA A 187 18.75 4.36 17.17
CA ALA A 187 18.15 3.06 17.46
C ALA A 187 19.00 2.23 18.44
N LYS A 188 20.34 2.24 18.30
CA LYS A 188 21.27 1.52 19.17
C LYS A 188 21.25 1.96 20.65
N LYS A 189 20.76 3.17 20.96
CA LYS A 189 20.58 3.63 22.35
C LYS A 189 19.48 2.85 23.08
N HIS A 190 18.57 2.19 22.33
CA HIS A 190 17.41 1.48 22.84
C HIS A 190 17.54 -0.05 22.72
N VAL A 191 18.70 -0.54 22.34
CA VAL A 191 19.03 -1.97 22.32
C VAL A 191 19.12 -2.50 23.75
N THR A 192 18.55 -3.69 23.97
CA THR A 192 18.64 -4.42 25.24
C THR A 192 19.05 -5.87 24.99
N SER A 193 19.39 -6.62 26.03
CA SER A 193 19.77 -8.03 25.91
C SER A 193 18.65 -8.93 25.37
N ASP A 194 17.38 -8.55 25.60
CA ASP A 194 16.18 -9.25 25.14
C ASP A 194 15.57 -8.61 23.88
N ASP A 195 16.14 -7.51 23.41
CA ASP A 195 15.77 -6.83 22.15
C ASP A 195 17.03 -6.25 21.46
N PRO A 196 17.88 -7.09 20.88
CA PRO A 196 19.17 -6.70 20.32
C PRO A 196 19.05 -5.82 19.08
N TRP A 197 17.84 -5.62 18.57
CA TRP A 197 17.55 -4.83 17.36
C TRP A 197 16.58 -3.67 17.61
N ALA A 198 16.35 -3.32 18.88
CA ALA A 198 15.46 -2.22 19.31
C ALA A 198 14.02 -2.31 18.72
N GLY A 199 13.53 -3.52 18.42
CA GLY A 199 12.21 -3.72 17.79
C GLY A 199 11.06 -3.23 18.65
N LYS A 200 11.14 -3.41 19.98
CA LYS A 200 10.11 -2.92 20.92
C LYS A 200 10.02 -1.40 20.93
N TRP A 201 11.17 -0.72 20.83
CA TRP A 201 11.21 0.74 20.78
C TRP A 201 10.77 1.25 19.42
N LEU A 202 11.27 0.68 18.31
CA LEU A 202 10.90 1.05 16.94
C LEU A 202 9.42 0.77 16.63
N ALA A 203 8.77 -0.13 17.35
CA ALA A 203 7.34 -0.39 17.17
C ALA A 203 6.47 0.83 17.44
N ILE A 204 6.92 1.77 18.29
CA ILE A 204 6.14 2.95 18.74
C ILE A 204 6.94 4.26 18.61
N ASN A 205 8.16 4.23 18.08
CA ASN A 205 9.01 5.38 17.84
C ASN A 205 9.61 5.30 16.44
N SER A 206 10.22 6.40 15.98
CA SER A 206 10.96 6.45 14.73
C SER A 206 12.38 6.95 14.93
N ALA A 207 13.33 6.34 14.24
CA ALA A 207 14.72 6.78 14.16
C ALA A 207 15.09 6.88 12.68
N SER A 208 14.94 8.06 12.08
CA SER A 208 15.13 8.17 10.63
C SER A 208 15.45 9.57 10.14
N PHE A 209 15.74 9.64 8.84
CA PHE A 209 16.14 10.84 8.11
C PHE A 209 14.97 11.49 7.35
N ALA A 210 13.74 11.08 7.64
CA ALA A 210 12.51 11.48 6.94
C ALA A 210 12.00 12.87 7.35
N PRO A 211 11.02 13.43 6.60
CA PRO A 211 10.46 14.75 6.89
C PRO A 211 9.71 14.84 8.21
N TYR A 212 9.25 13.70 8.75
CA TYR A 212 8.58 13.63 10.05
C TYR A 212 9.19 12.55 10.94
N TYR A 213 8.96 12.73 12.24
CA TYR A 213 9.26 11.74 13.27
C TYR A 213 8.06 11.60 14.21
N VAL A 214 7.95 10.48 14.89
CA VAL A 214 6.86 10.23 15.85
C VAL A 214 7.18 10.89 17.19
N SER A 215 6.32 11.80 17.63
CA SER A 215 6.42 12.45 18.94
C SER A 215 5.45 11.88 19.97
N LYS A 216 4.38 11.19 19.52
CA LYS A 216 3.45 10.47 20.38
C LYS A 216 2.84 9.29 19.62
N PHE A 217 2.79 8.14 20.28
CA PHE A 217 2.08 6.96 19.79
C PHE A 217 1.10 6.47 20.87
N ALA A 218 -0.21 6.55 20.57
CA ALA A 218 -1.28 6.02 21.39
C ALA A 218 -2.14 5.09 20.54
N SER A 219 -1.82 3.81 20.55
CA SER A 219 -2.51 2.78 19.77
C SER A 219 -4.02 2.80 20.01
N GLY A 220 -4.82 2.70 18.96
CA GLY A 220 -6.27 2.75 19.03
C GLY A 220 -6.85 4.15 19.28
N GLN A 221 -6.03 5.20 19.33
CA GLN A 221 -6.45 6.57 19.62
C GLN A 221 -5.86 7.55 18.59
N GLU A 222 -4.57 7.89 18.75
CA GLU A 222 -3.91 8.84 17.85
C GLU A 222 -2.40 8.61 17.78
N VAL A 223 -1.81 9.02 16.65
CA VAL A 223 -0.37 9.16 16.49
C VAL A 223 -0.07 10.61 16.12
N ILE A 224 0.94 11.22 16.77
CA ILE A 224 1.39 12.57 16.45
C ILE A 224 2.76 12.49 15.81
N TYR A 225 2.87 13.14 14.67
CA TYR A 225 4.11 13.25 13.91
C TYR A 225 4.50 14.74 13.88
N ASP A 226 5.73 15.04 14.27
CA ASP A 226 6.30 16.38 14.19
C ASP A 226 7.32 16.46 13.05
N ALA A 227 7.39 17.63 12.40
CA ALA A 227 8.31 17.85 11.29
C ALA A 227 9.76 17.80 11.75
N ASN A 228 10.60 17.05 11.04
CA ASN A 228 12.04 17.03 11.25
C ASN A 228 12.66 18.39 10.92
N PRO A 229 13.23 19.12 11.89
CA PRO A 229 13.81 20.42 11.64
C PRO A 229 15.10 20.35 10.78
N ASN A 230 15.69 19.16 10.70
CA ASN A 230 16.94 18.91 9.99
C ASN A 230 16.72 18.25 8.61
N TYR A 231 15.47 18.15 8.13
CA TYR A 231 15.20 17.43 6.89
C TYR A 231 15.93 18.06 5.69
N PHE A 232 16.66 17.25 4.96
CA PHE A 232 17.62 17.71 3.93
C PHE A 232 16.99 18.39 2.71
N ARG A 233 15.70 18.18 2.45
CA ARG A 233 14.93 18.88 1.41
C ARG A 233 14.24 20.14 1.90
N GLY A 234 14.50 20.56 3.13
CA GLY A 234 13.84 21.67 3.79
C GLY A 234 12.71 21.21 4.70
N GLN A 235 12.36 22.05 5.65
CA GLN A 235 11.34 21.72 6.64
C GLN A 235 9.95 21.66 5.98
N ALA A 236 9.14 20.65 6.34
CA ALA A 236 7.77 20.51 5.87
C ALA A 236 6.91 21.76 6.17
N ASN A 237 5.96 22.08 5.29
CA ASN A 237 5.03 23.19 5.51
C ASN A 237 4.12 22.93 6.72
N ILE A 238 3.57 21.72 6.81
CA ILE A 238 2.83 21.25 7.98
C ILE A 238 3.81 20.81 9.07
N LYS A 239 3.81 21.50 10.22
CA LYS A 239 4.76 21.22 11.31
C LYS A 239 4.34 20.05 12.18
N ARG A 240 3.04 19.74 12.20
CA ARG A 240 2.46 18.66 12.99
C ARG A 240 1.34 17.97 12.27
N ILE A 241 1.39 16.64 12.22
CA ILE A 241 0.29 15.79 11.79
C ILE A 241 -0.29 15.09 13.02
N ILE A 242 -1.60 15.15 13.18
CA ILE A 242 -2.33 14.40 14.22
C ILE A 242 -3.21 13.39 13.51
N PHE A 243 -2.78 12.15 13.47
CA PHE A 243 -3.57 11.05 12.92
C PHE A 243 -4.48 10.48 14.01
N ARG A 244 -5.79 10.59 13.85
CA ARG A 244 -6.81 10.11 14.80
C ARG A 244 -7.50 8.87 14.30
N GLU A 245 -7.58 7.87 15.16
CA GLU A 245 -8.39 6.69 14.88
C GLU A 245 -9.87 6.99 15.06
N MET A 246 -10.62 6.81 13.99
CA MET A 246 -12.08 6.89 13.97
C MET A 246 -12.61 5.70 13.16
N PRO A 247 -12.92 4.55 13.77
CA PRO A 247 -13.25 3.33 13.04
C PRO A 247 -14.45 3.45 12.10
N THR A 248 -15.47 4.20 12.51
CA THR A 248 -16.71 4.38 11.75
C THR A 248 -16.58 5.46 10.69
N SER A 249 -16.82 5.10 9.43
CA SER A 249 -16.68 5.99 8.28
C SER A 249 -17.58 7.23 8.38
N SER A 250 -18.85 7.09 8.80
CA SER A 250 -19.77 8.22 8.99
C SER A 250 -19.31 9.21 10.06
N ASN A 251 -18.60 8.73 11.10
CA ASN A 251 -18.01 9.62 12.10
C ASN A 251 -16.86 10.45 11.51
N ARG A 252 -16.04 9.85 10.62
CA ARG A 252 -14.99 10.58 9.88
C ARG A 252 -15.61 11.64 8.97
N VAL A 253 -16.70 11.31 8.26
CA VAL A 253 -17.46 12.27 7.43
C VAL A 253 -17.97 13.42 8.30
N ALA A 254 -18.63 13.14 9.42
CA ALA A 254 -19.15 14.17 10.32
C ALA A 254 -18.04 15.07 10.89
N ALA A 255 -16.91 14.47 11.29
CA ALA A 255 -15.74 15.20 11.80
C ALA A 255 -15.15 16.15 10.73
N LEU A 256 -15.04 15.69 9.47
CA LEU A 256 -14.55 16.51 8.35
C LEU A 256 -15.53 17.66 8.04
N GLN A 257 -16.82 17.38 7.94
CA GLN A 257 -17.84 18.41 7.68
C GLN A 257 -17.95 19.43 8.81
N GLY A 258 -17.74 19.00 10.05
CA GLY A 258 -17.75 19.87 11.24
C GLY A 258 -16.42 20.60 11.45
N GLY A 259 -15.38 20.38 10.64
CA GLY A 259 -14.07 21.02 10.79
C GLY A 259 -13.27 20.53 12.01
N ALA A 260 -13.62 19.38 12.58
CA ALA A 260 -12.89 18.75 13.68
C ALA A 260 -11.64 18.00 13.19
N VAL A 261 -11.61 17.64 11.90
CA VAL A 261 -10.46 17.10 11.18
C VAL A 261 -10.34 17.81 9.82
N ASP A 262 -9.13 17.83 9.28
CA ASP A 262 -8.80 18.47 8.00
C ASP A 262 -8.86 17.49 6.84
N ALA A 263 -8.67 16.20 7.14
CA ALA A 263 -8.70 15.13 6.15
C ALA A 263 -9.36 13.88 6.73
N ALA A 264 -10.04 13.11 5.88
CA ALA A 264 -10.68 11.85 6.22
C ALA A 264 -10.40 10.80 5.14
N GLU A 265 -9.90 9.65 5.57
CA GLU A 265 -9.46 8.54 4.72
C GLU A 265 -10.46 7.39 4.73
N TRP A 266 -10.37 6.52 3.72
CA TRP A 266 -11.11 5.26 3.64
C TRP A 266 -12.61 5.42 3.88
N LEU A 267 -13.19 6.47 3.30
CA LEU A 267 -14.64 6.70 3.29
C LEU A 267 -15.33 5.72 2.33
N GLN A 268 -16.60 5.44 2.61
CA GLN A 268 -17.38 4.59 1.72
C GLN A 268 -17.67 5.32 0.40
N PRO A 269 -17.76 4.61 -0.75
CA PRO A 269 -18.02 5.21 -2.05
C PRO A 269 -19.28 6.12 -2.08
N ARG A 270 -20.33 5.71 -1.37
CA ARG A 270 -21.56 6.49 -1.24
C ARG A 270 -21.32 7.82 -0.50
N GLU A 271 -20.51 7.80 0.54
CA GLU A 271 -20.18 8.99 1.33
C GLU A 271 -19.34 9.96 0.49
N LEU A 272 -18.35 9.46 -0.25
CA LEU A 272 -17.55 10.25 -1.18
C LEU A 272 -18.41 10.93 -2.24
N ALA A 273 -19.34 10.20 -2.85
CA ALA A 273 -20.26 10.76 -3.85
C ALA A 273 -21.20 11.85 -3.28
N LEU A 274 -21.50 11.80 -1.98
CA LEU A 274 -22.24 12.86 -1.30
C LEU A 274 -21.35 14.07 -0.99
N LEU A 275 -20.12 13.83 -0.53
CA LEU A 275 -19.15 14.88 -0.20
C LEU A 275 -18.70 15.69 -1.42
N GLU A 276 -18.64 15.08 -2.61
CA GLU A 276 -18.33 15.79 -3.87
C GLU A 276 -19.28 16.96 -4.18
N LYS A 277 -20.49 16.95 -3.61
CA LYS A 277 -21.47 18.03 -3.76
C LYS A 277 -21.22 19.21 -2.82
N ASN A 278 -20.31 19.08 -1.86
CA ASN A 278 -19.98 20.10 -0.89
C ASN A 278 -18.72 20.89 -1.35
N SER A 279 -18.90 22.13 -1.74
CA SER A 279 -17.81 22.99 -2.24
C SER A 279 -16.72 23.30 -1.22
N SER A 280 -16.97 23.11 0.09
CA SER A 280 -15.95 23.25 1.13
C SER A 280 -15.06 22.00 1.30
N ILE A 281 -15.35 20.92 0.55
CA ILE A 281 -14.60 19.66 0.62
C ILE A 281 -14.04 19.36 -0.78
N LYS A 282 -12.80 18.89 -0.80
CA LYS A 282 -12.14 18.38 -2.00
C LYS A 282 -11.93 16.88 -1.87
N ILE A 283 -12.31 16.13 -2.90
CA ILE A 283 -12.00 14.71 -3.01
C ILE A 283 -10.81 14.55 -3.97
N TRP A 284 -9.73 14.00 -3.44
CA TRP A 284 -8.57 13.58 -4.21
C TRP A 284 -8.76 12.12 -4.60
N LYS A 285 -8.53 11.79 -5.87
CA LYS A 285 -8.73 10.43 -6.40
C LYS A 285 -7.48 9.97 -7.11
N VAL A 286 -6.98 8.79 -6.73
CA VAL A 286 -5.85 8.13 -7.39
C VAL A 286 -6.18 6.67 -7.64
N TYR A 287 -5.88 6.21 -8.83
CA TYR A 287 -5.96 4.78 -9.15
C TYR A 287 -4.55 4.20 -9.07
N GLY A 288 -4.26 3.63 -7.92
CA GLY A 288 -3.00 2.94 -7.66
C GLY A 288 -2.99 1.52 -8.25
N ASN A 289 -2.14 0.69 -7.69
CA ASN A 289 -1.93 -0.69 -8.14
C ASN A 289 -2.84 -1.73 -7.47
N TYR A 290 -3.92 -1.31 -6.83
CA TYR A 290 -4.89 -2.23 -6.26
C TYR A 290 -5.58 -3.07 -7.33
N ILE A 291 -5.60 -4.38 -7.11
CA ILE A 291 -6.42 -5.31 -7.87
C ILE A 291 -7.37 -6.01 -6.90
N PHE A 292 -8.66 -5.73 -7.04
CA PHE A 292 -9.71 -6.40 -6.30
C PHE A 292 -10.37 -7.44 -7.22
N ARG A 293 -10.38 -8.70 -6.79
CA ARG A 293 -10.81 -9.84 -7.58
C ARG A 293 -11.46 -10.92 -6.72
N VAL A 294 -12.18 -11.84 -7.33
CA VAL A 294 -12.48 -13.14 -6.71
C VAL A 294 -11.52 -14.15 -7.29
N GLU A 295 -10.73 -14.77 -6.45
CA GLU A 295 -9.90 -15.91 -6.85
C GLU A 295 -10.72 -17.20 -6.82
N MET A 296 -10.51 -18.03 -7.82
CA MET A 296 -11.10 -19.36 -7.94
C MET A 296 -10.00 -20.39 -7.76
N ASN A 297 -10.19 -21.33 -6.82
CA ASN A 297 -9.23 -22.41 -6.63
C ASN A 297 -9.28 -23.37 -7.83
N THR A 298 -8.28 -23.29 -8.71
CA THR A 298 -8.26 -24.03 -9.98
C THR A 298 -8.06 -25.55 -9.81
N GLU A 299 -7.73 -26.02 -8.61
CA GLU A 299 -7.66 -27.44 -8.27
C GLU A 299 -9.00 -28.01 -7.77
N THR A 300 -9.98 -27.17 -7.48
CA THR A 300 -11.27 -27.57 -6.93
C THR A 300 -12.35 -27.58 -8.02
N LYS A 301 -13.06 -28.70 -8.19
CA LYS A 301 -14.23 -28.75 -9.09
C LYS A 301 -15.31 -27.77 -8.59
N PRO A 302 -16.02 -27.05 -9.49
CA PRO A 302 -15.92 -27.18 -10.95
C PRO A 302 -14.87 -26.26 -11.58
N PHE A 303 -14.09 -25.49 -10.80
CA PHE A 303 -13.12 -24.51 -11.28
C PHE A 303 -11.84 -25.10 -11.90
N THR A 304 -11.72 -26.43 -11.96
CA THR A 304 -10.68 -27.11 -12.75
C THR A 304 -10.83 -26.85 -14.25
N ASP A 305 -12.07 -26.60 -14.74
CA ASP A 305 -12.35 -26.31 -16.14
C ASP A 305 -12.30 -24.80 -16.42
N PRO A 306 -11.45 -24.30 -17.34
CA PRO A 306 -11.36 -22.89 -17.66
C PRO A 306 -12.67 -22.31 -18.23
N ARG A 307 -13.51 -23.10 -18.90
CA ARG A 307 -14.81 -22.67 -19.42
C ARG A 307 -15.75 -22.25 -18.30
N VAL A 308 -15.73 -22.96 -17.17
CA VAL A 308 -16.47 -22.56 -15.96
C VAL A 308 -15.95 -21.22 -15.43
N ARG A 309 -14.65 -21.04 -15.34
CA ARG A 309 -14.04 -19.78 -14.85
C ARG A 309 -14.32 -18.60 -15.78
N GLN A 310 -14.31 -18.85 -17.09
CA GLN A 310 -14.72 -17.85 -18.09
C GLN A 310 -16.21 -17.49 -17.93
N ALA A 311 -17.07 -18.49 -17.74
CA ALA A 311 -18.52 -18.26 -17.51
C ALA A 311 -18.76 -17.38 -16.28
N MET A 312 -18.05 -17.62 -15.17
CA MET A 312 -18.13 -16.78 -13.98
C MET A 312 -17.78 -15.32 -14.28
N ASN A 313 -16.80 -15.05 -15.15
CA ASN A 313 -16.45 -13.70 -15.58
C ASN A 313 -17.54 -13.04 -16.43
N TYR A 314 -18.17 -13.78 -17.38
CA TYR A 314 -19.29 -13.25 -18.19
C TYR A 314 -20.55 -12.97 -17.37
N LEU A 315 -20.69 -13.59 -16.19
CA LEU A 315 -21.83 -13.36 -15.28
C LEU A 315 -21.69 -12.11 -14.40
N VAL A 316 -20.59 -11.38 -14.46
CA VAL A 316 -20.40 -10.17 -13.63
C VAL A 316 -20.97 -8.94 -14.32
N PRO A 317 -22.03 -8.30 -13.79
CA PRO A 317 -22.61 -7.07 -14.33
C PRO A 317 -21.80 -5.85 -13.87
N ARG A 318 -20.57 -5.71 -14.39
CA ARG A 318 -19.57 -4.74 -13.90
C ARG A 318 -20.04 -3.29 -13.96
N ASP A 319 -20.73 -2.90 -15.03
CA ASP A 319 -21.21 -1.53 -15.19
C ASP A 319 -22.33 -1.18 -14.19
N GLU A 320 -23.18 -2.17 -13.86
CA GLU A 320 -24.22 -2.00 -12.84
C GLU A 320 -23.59 -1.88 -11.44
N ILE A 321 -22.66 -2.77 -11.12
CA ILE A 321 -21.92 -2.76 -9.86
C ILE A 321 -21.13 -1.45 -9.70
N LEU A 322 -20.47 -0.99 -10.77
CA LEU A 322 -19.72 0.27 -10.76
C LEU A 322 -20.62 1.47 -10.39
N LYS A 323 -21.84 1.49 -10.91
CA LYS A 323 -22.81 2.57 -10.62
C LYS A 323 -23.43 2.43 -9.23
N SER A 324 -23.87 1.21 -8.85
CA SER A 324 -24.69 0.99 -7.65
C SER A 324 -23.90 0.84 -6.36
N ILE A 325 -22.73 0.22 -6.41
CA ILE A 325 -21.88 -0.04 -5.23
C ILE A 325 -20.72 0.98 -5.15
N PHE A 326 -20.04 1.21 -6.27
CA PHE A 326 -18.89 2.12 -6.27
C PHE A 326 -19.23 3.57 -6.60
N PHE A 327 -20.48 3.90 -6.98
CA PHE A 327 -20.87 5.27 -7.36
C PHE A 327 -19.92 5.91 -8.38
N ASN A 328 -19.42 5.10 -9.32
CA ASN A 328 -18.40 5.44 -10.32
C ASN A 328 -17.05 5.92 -9.73
N THR A 329 -16.72 5.52 -8.51
CA THR A 329 -15.44 5.86 -7.85
C THR A 329 -14.35 4.80 -8.06
N ALA A 330 -14.65 3.70 -8.76
CA ALA A 330 -13.71 2.64 -9.09
C ALA A 330 -13.51 2.52 -10.61
N ARG A 331 -12.51 1.75 -11.03
CA ARG A 331 -12.30 1.33 -12.42
C ARG A 331 -12.46 -0.17 -12.55
N ILE A 332 -12.92 -0.64 -13.71
CA ILE A 332 -12.97 -2.08 -14.01
C ILE A 332 -11.54 -2.57 -14.23
N THR A 333 -11.15 -3.63 -13.51
CA THR A 333 -9.87 -4.31 -13.71
C THR A 333 -9.96 -5.20 -14.95
N LYS A 334 -9.12 -4.94 -15.95
CA LYS A 334 -9.13 -5.63 -17.24
C LYS A 334 -7.86 -6.44 -17.51
N SER A 335 -7.00 -6.59 -16.53
CA SER A 335 -5.73 -7.31 -16.65
C SER A 335 -5.28 -7.84 -15.28
N PRO A 336 -4.50 -8.93 -15.22
CA PRO A 336 -3.84 -9.34 -13.99
C PRO A 336 -2.72 -8.38 -13.56
N ILE A 337 -2.27 -7.50 -14.46
CA ILE A 337 -1.27 -6.46 -14.19
C ILE A 337 -1.99 -5.12 -14.06
N SER A 338 -1.59 -4.31 -13.09
CA SER A 338 -2.19 -2.99 -12.88
C SER A 338 -1.90 -2.04 -14.05
N GLU A 339 -2.87 -1.19 -14.39
CA GLU A 339 -2.78 -0.20 -15.48
C GLU A 339 -1.65 0.83 -15.30
N ILE A 340 -1.14 1.00 -14.08
CA ILE A 340 -0.05 1.93 -13.81
C ILE A 340 1.34 1.33 -14.04
N TYR A 341 1.44 0.02 -14.30
CA TYR A 341 2.73 -0.66 -14.48
C TYR A 341 3.17 -0.75 -15.93
N PRO A 342 4.48 -0.71 -16.20
CA PRO A 342 5.01 -1.05 -17.53
C PRO A 342 4.52 -2.42 -18.00
N ALA A 343 4.38 -2.57 -19.31
CA ALA A 343 3.88 -3.78 -19.98
C ALA A 343 2.40 -4.13 -19.69
N PHE A 344 1.62 -3.27 -19.04
CA PHE A 344 0.16 -3.42 -18.95
C PHE A 344 -0.49 -3.46 -20.34
N THR A 345 -1.54 -4.27 -20.47
CA THR A 345 -2.47 -4.24 -21.61
C THR A 345 -3.86 -4.71 -21.16
N ASP A 346 -4.89 -4.06 -21.68
CA ASP A 346 -6.30 -4.47 -21.53
C ASP A 346 -6.88 -5.07 -22.81
N SER A 347 -6.04 -5.26 -23.85
CA SER A 347 -6.46 -5.71 -25.18
C SER A 347 -7.04 -7.14 -25.19
N TYR A 348 -6.74 -7.92 -24.17
CA TYR A 348 -7.19 -9.31 -24.07
C TYR A 348 -8.42 -9.51 -23.21
N PHE A 349 -9.05 -8.44 -22.69
CA PHE A 349 -10.20 -8.53 -21.79
C PHE A 349 -11.53 -8.72 -22.57
N PRO A 350 -12.13 -9.93 -22.58
CA PRO A 350 -13.33 -10.20 -23.39
C PRO A 350 -14.63 -10.12 -22.57
N TYR A 351 -14.57 -9.88 -21.25
CA TYR A 351 -15.65 -10.20 -20.31
C TYR A 351 -16.67 -9.07 -20.12
N ALA A 352 -17.39 -8.70 -21.18
CA ALA A 352 -18.65 -8.00 -21.03
C ALA A 352 -19.72 -8.92 -20.44
N TYR A 353 -20.70 -8.37 -19.69
CA TYR A 353 -21.81 -9.18 -19.16
C TYR A 353 -22.60 -9.86 -20.29
N ASP A 354 -22.62 -11.19 -20.27
CA ASP A 354 -23.33 -12.02 -21.26
C ASP A 354 -23.82 -13.33 -20.63
N LEU A 355 -25.09 -13.33 -20.23
CA LEU A 355 -25.74 -14.46 -19.61
C LEU A 355 -25.84 -15.68 -20.56
N GLN A 356 -26.07 -15.45 -21.86
CA GLN A 356 -26.22 -16.53 -22.84
C GLN A 356 -24.89 -17.23 -23.09
N LYS A 357 -23.83 -16.46 -23.28
CA LYS A 357 -22.47 -16.99 -23.44
C LYS A 357 -22.01 -17.76 -22.19
N ALA A 358 -22.31 -17.23 -20.99
CA ALA A 358 -22.01 -17.92 -19.76
C ALA A 358 -22.73 -19.27 -19.65
N LYS A 359 -24.02 -19.31 -19.98
CA LYS A 359 -24.79 -20.57 -19.99
C LYS A 359 -24.27 -21.58 -21.01
N ALA A 360 -23.88 -21.13 -22.19
CA ALA A 360 -23.26 -21.99 -23.20
C ALA A 360 -21.95 -22.60 -22.70
N LEU A 361 -21.04 -21.79 -22.15
CA LEU A 361 -19.79 -22.27 -21.58
C LEU A 361 -19.98 -23.26 -20.42
N LEU A 362 -20.99 -23.02 -19.55
CA LEU A 362 -21.35 -23.97 -18.48
C LEU A 362 -21.88 -25.28 -19.05
N ALA A 363 -22.74 -25.24 -20.07
CA ALA A 363 -23.27 -26.43 -20.73
C ALA A 363 -22.15 -27.26 -21.40
N ASP A 364 -21.24 -26.60 -22.13
CA ASP A 364 -20.08 -27.23 -22.76
C ASP A 364 -19.11 -27.85 -21.74
N ALA A 365 -19.06 -27.29 -20.52
CA ALA A 365 -18.30 -27.83 -19.40
C ALA A 365 -19.06 -28.94 -18.61
N GLY A 366 -20.28 -29.30 -18.99
CA GLY A 366 -21.10 -30.35 -18.35
C GLY A 366 -21.96 -29.84 -17.20
N PHE A 367 -22.17 -28.52 -17.07
CA PHE A 367 -22.96 -27.92 -16.01
C PHE A 367 -24.20 -27.18 -16.54
N SER A 368 -24.94 -27.76 -17.47
CA SER A 368 -26.14 -27.17 -18.07
C SER A 368 -27.22 -26.75 -17.03
N ASN A 369 -27.27 -27.43 -15.89
CA ASN A 369 -28.18 -27.11 -14.78
C ASN A 369 -27.53 -26.25 -13.69
N GLY A 370 -26.31 -25.72 -13.94
CA GLY A 370 -25.52 -25.01 -12.93
C GLY A 370 -24.86 -25.95 -11.91
N PHE A 371 -24.43 -25.37 -10.79
CA PHE A 371 -23.76 -26.09 -9.70
C PHE A 371 -23.84 -25.29 -8.39
N GLU A 372 -23.48 -25.94 -7.29
CA GLU A 372 -23.34 -25.29 -5.99
C GLU A 372 -21.86 -24.96 -5.70
N THR A 373 -21.62 -23.83 -5.07
CA THR A 373 -20.27 -23.40 -4.64
C THR A 373 -20.36 -22.42 -3.47
N GLU A 374 -19.21 -21.98 -2.96
CA GLU A 374 -19.12 -21.05 -1.85
C GLU A 374 -18.28 -19.82 -2.24
N LEU A 375 -18.67 -18.63 -1.75
CA LEU A 375 -17.87 -17.39 -1.84
C LEU A 375 -17.55 -16.93 -0.43
N TRP A 376 -16.25 -16.84 -0.13
CA TRP A 376 -15.76 -16.45 1.19
C TRP A 376 -15.33 -14.99 1.20
N TYR A 377 -15.70 -14.23 2.25
CA TYR A 377 -15.38 -12.83 2.39
C TYR A 377 -15.27 -12.39 3.85
N ARG A 378 -14.62 -11.23 4.08
CA ARG A 378 -14.31 -10.75 5.43
C ARG A 378 -15.51 -10.14 6.13
N THR A 379 -15.59 -10.36 7.46
CA THR A 379 -16.42 -9.53 8.34
C THR A 379 -15.89 -8.08 8.33
N ASN A 380 -16.77 -7.12 8.59
CA ASN A 380 -16.45 -5.69 8.67
C ASN A 380 -15.90 -5.07 7.36
N ASP A 381 -16.17 -5.68 6.22
CA ASP A 381 -15.90 -5.14 4.89
C ASP A 381 -17.23 -5.04 4.12
N GLN A 382 -17.85 -3.86 4.20
CA GLN A 382 -19.16 -3.62 3.59
C GLN A 382 -19.12 -3.79 2.06
N ILE A 383 -18.03 -3.36 1.42
CA ILE A 383 -17.89 -3.48 -0.04
C ILE A 383 -17.85 -4.95 -0.46
N GLN A 384 -17.10 -5.80 0.26
CA GLN A 384 -17.12 -7.24 -0.02
C GLN A 384 -18.50 -7.86 0.17
N GLU A 385 -19.25 -7.43 1.18
CA GLU A 385 -20.60 -7.94 1.42
C GLU A 385 -21.57 -7.55 0.30
N GLU A 386 -21.59 -6.28 -0.10
CA GLU A 386 -22.44 -5.80 -1.20
C GLU A 386 -22.09 -6.48 -2.52
N LEU A 387 -20.79 -6.64 -2.83
CA LEU A 387 -20.32 -7.38 -4.00
C LEU A 387 -20.70 -8.86 -3.94
N ALA A 388 -20.56 -9.52 -2.79
CA ALA A 388 -20.93 -10.93 -2.63
C ALA A 388 -22.41 -11.17 -2.92
N ILE A 389 -23.29 -10.28 -2.45
CA ILE A 389 -24.73 -10.34 -2.71
C ILE A 389 -25.03 -10.11 -4.20
N ALA A 390 -24.38 -9.11 -4.81
CA ALA A 390 -24.57 -8.82 -6.24
C ALA A 390 -24.10 -9.97 -7.13
N LEU A 391 -22.93 -10.55 -6.85
CA LEU A 391 -22.39 -11.68 -7.59
C LEU A 391 -23.26 -12.93 -7.41
N LYS A 392 -23.65 -13.27 -6.17
CA LYS A 392 -24.59 -14.37 -5.91
C LYS A 392 -25.87 -14.24 -6.72
N THR A 393 -26.46 -13.06 -6.73
CA THR A 393 -27.71 -12.78 -7.48
C THR A 393 -27.51 -12.96 -8.98
N SER A 394 -26.37 -12.50 -9.51
CA SER A 394 -26.07 -12.61 -10.94
C SER A 394 -25.75 -14.05 -11.35
N PHE A 395 -24.98 -14.78 -10.57
CA PHE A 395 -24.57 -16.15 -10.83
C PHE A 395 -25.77 -17.11 -10.80
N ALA A 396 -26.76 -16.87 -9.92
CA ALA A 396 -28.00 -17.64 -9.85
C ALA A 396 -28.80 -17.62 -11.17
N LYS A 397 -28.69 -16.57 -12.00
CA LYS A 397 -29.36 -16.48 -13.32
C LYS A 397 -28.88 -17.57 -14.29
N ALA A 398 -27.68 -18.10 -14.08
CA ALA A 398 -27.11 -19.22 -14.84
C ALA A 398 -27.15 -20.55 -14.09
N GLY A 399 -27.89 -20.64 -12.99
CA GLY A 399 -28.00 -21.86 -12.17
C GLY A 399 -26.86 -22.07 -11.18
N VAL A 400 -25.94 -21.11 -11.07
CA VAL A 400 -24.83 -21.23 -10.10
C VAL A 400 -25.27 -20.71 -8.73
N ASN A 401 -25.47 -21.65 -7.80
CA ASN A 401 -25.94 -21.39 -6.45
C ASN A 401 -24.75 -21.14 -5.50
N VAL A 402 -24.59 -19.89 -5.06
CA VAL A 402 -23.48 -19.49 -4.21
C VAL A 402 -23.92 -19.38 -2.75
N LYS A 403 -23.31 -20.17 -1.88
CA LYS A 403 -23.38 -19.97 -0.42
C LYS A 403 -22.36 -18.91 -0.02
N LEU A 404 -22.80 -17.90 0.73
CA LEU A 404 -21.96 -16.81 1.22
C LEU A 404 -21.40 -17.16 2.60
N ASN A 405 -20.07 -17.16 2.73
CA ASN A 405 -19.36 -17.45 3.98
C ASN A 405 -18.64 -16.17 4.47
N LYS A 406 -19.25 -15.49 5.43
CA LYS A 406 -18.71 -14.29 6.07
C LYS A 406 -17.88 -14.68 7.28
N VAL A 407 -16.56 -14.42 7.24
CA VAL A 407 -15.61 -14.89 8.27
C VAL A 407 -14.61 -13.79 8.68
N PRO A 408 -13.97 -13.89 9.86
CA PRO A 408 -12.86 -13.01 10.24
C PRO A 408 -11.72 -13.05 9.21
N ALA A 409 -10.96 -11.97 9.08
CA ALA A 409 -9.87 -11.85 8.12
C ALA A 409 -8.83 -12.98 8.26
N SER A 410 -8.44 -13.33 9.49
CA SER A 410 -7.50 -14.44 9.75
C SER A 410 -8.03 -15.79 9.28
N THR A 411 -9.32 -16.07 9.50
CA THR A 411 -9.97 -17.28 9.03
C THR A 411 -10.06 -17.34 7.50
N LEU A 412 -10.30 -16.20 6.85
CA LEU A 412 -10.29 -16.11 5.39
C LEU A 412 -8.91 -16.43 4.84
N VAL A 413 -7.86 -15.79 5.40
CA VAL A 413 -6.44 -16.03 5.01
C VAL A 413 -6.08 -17.51 5.19
N GLU A 414 -6.40 -18.10 6.34
CA GLU A 414 -6.16 -19.53 6.58
C GLU A 414 -6.88 -20.41 5.57
N SER A 415 -8.12 -20.07 5.23
CA SER A 415 -8.95 -20.89 4.35
C SER A 415 -8.43 -20.93 2.92
N TYR A 416 -8.06 -19.78 2.33
CA TYR A 416 -7.52 -19.79 0.98
C TYR A 416 -6.08 -20.30 0.91
N SER A 417 -5.24 -19.99 1.92
CA SER A 417 -3.86 -20.51 1.98
C SER A 417 -3.81 -22.04 2.05
N LYS A 418 -4.78 -22.65 2.74
CA LYS A 418 -4.93 -24.11 2.80
C LYS A 418 -5.77 -24.71 1.66
N GLY A 419 -6.23 -23.90 0.70
CA GLY A 419 -7.04 -24.33 -0.44
C GLY A 419 -8.44 -24.80 -0.08
N LYS A 420 -8.98 -24.42 1.09
CA LYS A 420 -10.33 -24.82 1.54
C LYS A 420 -11.44 -23.99 0.90
N ALA A 421 -11.19 -22.69 0.62
CA ALA A 421 -12.15 -21.81 0.01
C ALA A 421 -12.16 -22.01 -1.52
N PRO A 422 -13.29 -22.44 -2.15
CA PRO A 422 -13.35 -22.62 -3.59
C PRO A 422 -13.35 -21.30 -4.36
N MET A 423 -13.99 -20.25 -3.80
CA MET A 423 -13.90 -18.86 -4.27
C MET A 423 -13.80 -17.93 -3.07
N TYR A 424 -13.03 -16.85 -3.20
CA TYR A 424 -12.89 -15.87 -2.14
C TYR A 424 -12.48 -14.50 -2.70
N PHE A 425 -12.89 -13.44 -2.00
CA PHE A 425 -12.40 -12.11 -2.33
C PHE A 425 -10.93 -11.95 -1.95
N PHE A 426 -10.18 -11.43 -2.89
CA PHE A 426 -8.79 -11.08 -2.69
C PHE A 426 -8.55 -9.64 -3.16
N ARG A 427 -7.89 -8.87 -2.31
CA ARG A 427 -7.42 -7.52 -2.63
C ARG A 427 -5.97 -7.44 -2.27
N ASP A 428 -5.15 -7.13 -3.24
CA ASP A 428 -3.73 -7.01 -3.05
C ASP A 428 -3.14 -5.93 -3.96
N MET A 429 -1.92 -5.55 -3.63
CA MET A 429 -1.11 -4.62 -4.39
C MET A 429 0.32 -5.11 -4.37
N ALA A 430 0.95 -5.15 -5.51
CA ALA A 430 2.37 -5.47 -5.57
C ALA A 430 3.20 -4.24 -5.19
N ILE A 431 4.25 -4.48 -4.43
CA ILE A 431 5.08 -3.43 -3.86
C ILE A 431 6.12 -2.92 -4.87
N VAL A 432 6.59 -3.81 -5.76
CA VAL A 432 7.50 -3.45 -6.86
C VAL A 432 6.67 -3.23 -8.13
N PRO A 433 6.75 -2.07 -8.78
CA PRO A 433 5.96 -1.76 -9.98
C PRO A 433 6.54 -2.41 -11.22
N ASP A 434 6.44 -3.73 -11.29
CA ASP A 434 7.03 -4.56 -12.33
C ASP A 434 6.12 -5.73 -12.70
N ALA A 435 5.82 -5.89 -13.99
CA ALA A 435 4.88 -6.88 -14.47
C ALA A 435 5.33 -8.33 -14.22
N ALA A 436 6.63 -8.64 -14.36
CA ALA A 436 7.13 -10.00 -14.12
C ALA A 436 7.15 -10.32 -12.63
N TYR A 437 7.48 -9.33 -11.79
CA TYR A 437 7.40 -9.46 -10.35
C TYR A 437 5.96 -9.73 -9.90
N VAL A 438 5.01 -8.94 -10.38
CA VAL A 438 3.57 -9.11 -10.08
C VAL A 438 3.06 -10.47 -10.51
N ALA A 439 3.38 -10.88 -11.75
CA ALA A 439 3.00 -12.18 -12.27
C ALA A 439 3.63 -13.33 -11.45
N ASN A 440 4.88 -13.16 -11.02
CA ASN A 440 5.55 -14.15 -10.18
C ASN A 440 4.86 -14.33 -8.82
N LEU A 441 4.40 -13.24 -8.21
CA LEU A 441 3.72 -13.32 -6.91
C LEU A 441 2.44 -14.16 -6.99
N TRP A 442 1.60 -13.90 -8.00
CA TRP A 442 0.21 -14.39 -7.97
C TRP A 442 -0.11 -15.46 -9.00
N LEU A 443 0.77 -15.70 -10.01
CA LEU A 443 0.48 -16.57 -11.14
C LEU A 443 1.52 -17.67 -11.35
N ASN A 444 2.75 -17.51 -10.82
CA ASN A 444 3.76 -18.56 -10.90
C ASN A 444 3.37 -19.73 -10.00
N SER A 445 3.35 -20.93 -10.55
CA SER A 445 2.96 -22.13 -9.78
C SER A 445 3.89 -22.47 -8.62
N ALA A 446 5.13 -21.99 -8.63
CA ALA A 446 6.08 -22.11 -7.52
C ALA A 446 5.88 -21.05 -6.41
N SER A 447 4.99 -20.07 -6.60
CA SER A 447 4.78 -19.01 -5.63
C SER A 447 3.92 -19.48 -4.45
N LEU A 448 4.37 -19.18 -3.24
CA LEU A 448 3.63 -19.47 -2.00
C LEU A 448 2.35 -18.63 -1.84
N ILE A 449 2.21 -17.56 -2.62
CA ILE A 449 1.06 -16.65 -2.59
C ILE A 449 0.20 -16.71 -3.86
N ASN A 450 0.43 -17.69 -4.75
CA ASN A 450 -0.50 -18.05 -5.80
C ASN A 450 -1.68 -18.87 -5.19
N TYR A 451 -2.53 -18.19 -4.47
CA TYR A 451 -3.61 -18.84 -3.73
C TYR A 451 -4.73 -19.39 -4.63
N SER A 452 -4.86 -18.88 -5.87
CA SER A 452 -5.74 -19.46 -6.88
C SER A 452 -5.28 -20.84 -7.36
N ARG A 453 -4.05 -21.25 -6.98
CA ARG A 453 -3.40 -22.51 -7.41
C ARG A 453 -3.39 -22.67 -8.92
N PHE A 454 -3.29 -21.54 -9.61
CA PHE A 454 -3.17 -21.52 -11.05
C PHE A 454 -1.86 -22.16 -11.48
N HIS A 455 -1.93 -23.08 -12.41
CA HIS A 455 -0.77 -23.77 -12.97
C HIS A 455 -0.83 -23.74 -14.49
N ASN A 456 0.19 -23.14 -15.11
CA ASN A 456 0.37 -23.16 -16.56
C ASN A 456 1.88 -23.09 -16.86
N PRO A 457 2.47 -24.17 -17.46
CA PRO A 457 3.90 -24.23 -17.72
C PRO A 457 4.42 -23.12 -18.66
N GLU A 458 3.62 -22.65 -19.63
CA GLU A 458 4.00 -21.54 -20.51
C GLU A 458 4.10 -20.24 -19.70
N VAL A 459 3.14 -19.98 -18.82
CA VAL A 459 3.14 -18.82 -17.93
C VAL A 459 4.33 -18.86 -16.98
N ASP A 460 4.61 -20.00 -16.37
CA ASP A 460 5.76 -20.17 -15.47
C ASP A 460 7.08 -19.88 -16.19
N ASN A 461 7.26 -20.39 -17.39
CA ASN A 461 8.46 -20.16 -18.19
C ASN A 461 8.62 -18.69 -18.60
N LEU A 462 7.53 -18.03 -19.02
CA LEU A 462 7.55 -16.60 -19.38
C LEU A 462 7.86 -15.72 -18.16
N ILE A 463 7.29 -16.02 -17.00
CA ILE A 463 7.56 -15.30 -15.75
C ILE A 463 9.03 -15.47 -15.34
N ASN A 464 9.51 -16.71 -15.26
CA ASN A 464 10.88 -17.01 -14.83
C ASN A 464 11.91 -16.35 -15.77
N SER A 465 11.65 -16.36 -17.08
CA SER A 465 12.47 -15.63 -18.05
C SER A 465 12.39 -14.11 -17.85
N GLY A 466 11.20 -13.57 -17.62
CA GLY A 466 10.97 -12.14 -17.40
C GLY A 466 11.64 -11.59 -16.13
N LEU A 467 11.84 -12.43 -15.11
CA LEU A 467 12.51 -12.02 -13.87
C LEU A 467 14.02 -11.79 -14.03
N THR A 468 14.62 -12.35 -15.06
CA THR A 468 16.07 -12.25 -15.33
C THR A 468 16.38 -11.53 -16.64
N MET A 469 15.40 -11.34 -17.52
CA MET A 469 15.52 -10.65 -18.80
C MET A 469 15.81 -9.17 -18.58
N THR A 470 16.92 -8.69 -19.11
CA THR A 470 17.33 -7.28 -19.04
C THR A 470 17.00 -6.47 -20.28
N ASP A 471 16.56 -7.11 -21.37
CA ASP A 471 16.02 -6.46 -22.57
C ASP A 471 14.54 -6.12 -22.32
N GLU A 472 14.26 -4.87 -21.99
CA GLU A 472 12.90 -4.41 -21.61
C GLU A 472 11.86 -4.60 -22.72
N PRO A 473 12.13 -4.34 -24.02
CA PRO A 473 11.18 -4.64 -25.11
C PRO A 473 10.78 -6.12 -25.18
N GLN A 474 11.74 -7.03 -25.11
CA GLN A 474 11.45 -8.48 -25.15
C GLN A 474 10.70 -8.90 -23.89
N ARG A 475 11.09 -8.38 -22.74
CA ARG A 475 10.42 -8.61 -21.45
C ARG A 475 8.96 -8.16 -21.47
N ALA A 476 8.67 -6.99 -22.05
CA ALA A 476 7.32 -6.49 -22.22
C ALA A 476 6.45 -7.40 -23.10
N VAL A 477 7.02 -7.97 -24.18
CA VAL A 477 6.32 -8.96 -25.04
C VAL A 477 5.97 -10.21 -24.24
N MET A 478 6.90 -10.74 -23.43
CA MET A 478 6.64 -11.90 -22.56
C MET A 478 5.51 -11.63 -21.59
N MET A 479 5.51 -10.46 -20.93
CA MET A 479 4.49 -10.10 -19.94
C MET A 479 3.12 -9.83 -20.58
N LYS A 480 3.05 -9.34 -21.81
CA LYS A 480 1.79 -9.26 -22.57
C LYS A 480 1.24 -10.66 -22.88
N ARG A 481 2.10 -11.61 -23.25
CA ARG A 481 1.68 -12.99 -23.49
C ARG A 481 1.16 -13.66 -22.20
N VAL A 482 1.77 -13.40 -21.04
CA VAL A 482 1.24 -13.84 -19.74
C VAL A 482 -0.17 -13.29 -19.52
N GLN A 483 -0.40 -12.01 -19.78
CA GLN A 483 -1.72 -11.38 -19.62
C GLN A 483 -2.77 -12.02 -20.55
N GLU A 484 -2.41 -12.31 -21.79
CA GLU A 484 -3.27 -12.99 -22.77
C GLU A 484 -3.71 -14.37 -22.25
N ILE A 485 -2.75 -15.21 -21.85
CA ILE A 485 -3.03 -16.56 -21.34
C ILE A 485 -3.90 -16.50 -20.07
N VAL A 486 -3.58 -15.61 -19.14
CA VAL A 486 -4.33 -15.48 -17.90
C VAL A 486 -5.76 -14.98 -18.14
N MET A 487 -5.97 -14.11 -19.14
CA MET A 487 -7.31 -13.71 -19.53
C MET A 487 -8.11 -14.88 -20.13
N ASP A 488 -7.48 -15.72 -20.95
CA ASP A 488 -8.11 -16.91 -21.51
C ASP A 488 -8.39 -17.96 -20.43
N GLN A 489 -7.43 -18.26 -19.57
CA GLN A 489 -7.55 -19.29 -18.53
C GLN A 489 -8.39 -18.86 -17.32
N ALA A 490 -8.61 -17.56 -17.14
CA ALA A 490 -9.47 -16.93 -16.15
C ALA A 490 -9.35 -17.47 -14.71
N PRO A 491 -8.17 -17.55 -14.09
CA PRO A 491 -8.04 -18.03 -12.72
C PRO A 491 -8.80 -17.16 -11.71
N TRP A 492 -9.13 -15.94 -12.10
CA TRP A 492 -9.84 -14.96 -11.30
C TRP A 492 -11.11 -14.47 -11.96
N VAL A 493 -12.10 -14.07 -11.17
CA VAL A 493 -13.13 -13.13 -11.60
C VAL A 493 -12.55 -11.72 -11.46
N PHE A 494 -12.27 -11.08 -12.57
CA PHE A 494 -11.71 -9.72 -12.61
C PHE A 494 -12.78 -8.72 -12.22
N LEU A 495 -12.55 -7.93 -11.17
CA LEU A 495 -13.54 -7.01 -10.63
C LEU A 495 -13.13 -5.55 -10.85
N PHE A 496 -12.55 -4.91 -9.83
CA PHE A 496 -12.34 -3.46 -9.82
C PHE A 496 -11.01 -3.08 -9.20
N ASN A 497 -10.51 -1.93 -9.64
CA ASN A 497 -9.56 -1.12 -8.88
C ASN A 497 -10.37 -0.02 -8.18
N PRO A 498 -10.55 -0.09 -6.85
CA PRO A 498 -11.33 0.91 -6.12
C PRO A 498 -10.63 2.27 -6.04
N GLY A 499 -9.32 2.30 -6.37
CA GLY A 499 -8.51 3.49 -6.16
C GLY A 499 -8.30 3.82 -4.67
N TYR A 500 -7.56 4.87 -4.44
CA TYR A 500 -7.48 5.54 -3.14
C TYR A 500 -8.15 6.90 -3.24
N GLN A 501 -8.87 7.27 -2.20
CA GLN A 501 -9.59 8.53 -2.17
C GLN A 501 -9.43 9.17 -0.79
N LEU A 502 -8.97 10.43 -0.81
CA LEU A 502 -8.84 11.27 0.36
C LEU A 502 -9.83 12.43 0.27
N ALA A 503 -10.65 12.61 1.29
CA ALA A 503 -11.51 13.78 1.44
C ALA A 503 -10.83 14.81 2.36
N THR A 504 -10.68 16.04 1.90
CA THR A 504 -10.05 17.12 2.68
C THR A 504 -10.91 18.37 2.69
N GLY A 505 -10.67 19.26 3.65
CA GLY A 505 -11.10 20.66 3.51
C GLY A 505 -10.52 21.26 2.22
N SER A 506 -11.26 22.19 1.61
CA SER A 506 -10.84 22.84 0.35
C SER A 506 -9.60 23.74 0.50
N ASP A 507 -9.23 24.07 1.74
CA ASP A 507 -8.03 24.80 2.14
C ASP A 507 -6.75 23.93 2.18
N VAL A 508 -6.88 22.60 2.17
CA VAL A 508 -5.76 21.64 2.11
C VAL A 508 -5.38 21.38 0.65
N LYS A 509 -4.09 21.50 0.34
CA LYS A 509 -3.51 21.31 -0.99
C LYS A 509 -2.25 20.46 -0.91
N GLY A 510 -1.70 20.05 -2.06
CA GLY A 510 -0.42 19.37 -2.15
C GLY A 510 -0.51 17.85 -1.95
N PHE A 511 -1.70 17.27 -2.10
CA PHE A 511 -1.84 15.82 -2.06
C PHE A 511 -0.96 15.15 -3.13
N SER A 512 -0.11 14.22 -2.71
CA SER A 512 0.70 13.38 -3.56
C SER A 512 0.57 11.93 -3.14
N TRP A 513 0.67 11.04 -4.12
CA TRP A 513 0.50 9.60 -3.91
C TRP A 513 1.74 8.81 -4.27
N TYR A 514 2.11 7.90 -3.39
CA TYR A 514 3.22 6.96 -3.56
C TYR A 514 2.72 5.52 -3.40
N THR A 515 3.14 4.66 -4.30
CA THR A 515 2.81 3.24 -4.28
C THR A 515 3.62 2.52 -3.20
N PRO A 516 3.05 1.55 -2.48
CA PRO A 516 1.73 0.95 -2.66
C PRO A 516 0.59 1.72 -1.97
N ASN A 517 0.82 2.39 -0.87
CA ASN A 517 -0.18 3.07 -0.05
C ASN A 517 0.46 4.20 0.72
N GLY A 518 0.74 5.30 0.08
CA GLY A 518 1.40 6.37 0.79
C GLY A 518 1.00 7.75 0.32
N ASN A 519 0.29 8.49 1.20
CA ASN A 519 0.27 9.93 1.11
C ASN A 519 1.61 10.47 1.59
N SER A 520 2.20 11.41 0.88
CA SER A 520 3.28 12.19 1.46
C SER A 520 2.68 13.42 2.13
N TRP A 521 2.80 13.48 3.45
CA TRP A 521 2.36 14.66 4.20
C TRP A 521 3.31 15.85 4.04
N TYR A 522 4.54 15.58 3.57
CA TYR A 522 5.53 16.61 3.29
C TYR A 522 5.06 17.63 2.26
N ASP A 523 4.31 17.18 1.26
CA ASP A 523 3.83 18.00 0.16
C ASP A 523 2.58 18.83 0.53
N PHE A 524 1.93 18.50 1.64
CA PHE A 524 0.72 19.21 2.06
C PHE A 524 0.99 20.64 2.49
N THR A 525 0.04 21.50 2.11
CA THR A 525 -0.07 22.88 2.59
C THR A 525 -1.51 23.12 3.03
N LYS A 526 -1.69 24.02 4.01
CA LYS A 526 -3.00 24.41 4.51
C LYS A 526 -3.08 25.92 4.61
N SER A 527 -4.02 26.53 3.91
CA SER A 527 -4.26 27.95 4.03
C SER A 527 -5.16 28.24 5.24
N VAL A 528 -4.88 29.32 5.96
CA VAL A 528 -5.80 29.83 6.99
C VAL A 528 -6.97 30.47 6.23
N SER A 529 -8.16 29.85 6.26
CA SER A 529 -9.34 30.57 5.82
C SER A 529 -9.59 31.73 6.78
N ALA A 530 -9.54 32.94 6.27
CA ALA A 530 -10.11 34.07 6.99
C ALA A 530 -11.58 33.75 7.26
N LYS A 531 -11.93 33.52 8.53
CA LYS A 531 -13.32 33.36 8.97
C LYS A 531 -14.01 34.69 8.92
#